data_4da5571cbb9e222039bf6bd5169cde07
#
_entry.id   4da5571cbb9e222039bf6bd5169cde07
#
_cell.length_a   1.000
_cell.length_b   1.000
_cell.length_c   1.000
_cell.angle_alpha   90.00
_cell.angle_beta   90.00
_cell.angle_gamma   90.00
#
_symmetry.space_group_name_H-M   'P 1'
#
loop_
_entity.id
_entity.type
_entity.pdbx_description
1 polymer ?
#
loop_
_entity_poly.entity_id
_entity_poly.type
_entity_poly.pdbx_seq_one_letter_code
_entity_poly.pdbx_strand_id
1 'polypeptide(L)'
;GWGAAHILSKQGLGGKIPLSRLLADAIHYAEAGVPVTYSQSSLTAKKREELSPIPGFAKTFLVNGKAPTVGSIFKQERLAKTLRQIAEKGTNDYYRGDLAQLLAKELTDIGSPLRLDDLRRHRAKLIDPLELKHRLGKVYNMIPPTQGVVSLMIIGILDQLNLKRFKVDSAE
;
A
#
# COMPACT_ATOMS: atom_id res chain seq x y z
N GLY A 1 1.23 -5.58 8.72
CA GLY A 1 1.33 -4.14 9.03
C GLY A 1 0.14 -3.64 9.81
N TRP A 2 -1.07 -3.54 9.22
CA TRP A 2 -2.26 -2.90 9.84
C TRP A 2 -2.61 -3.43 11.24
N GLY A 3 -2.62 -4.75 11.42
CA GLY A 3 -2.92 -5.36 12.73
C GLY A 3 -1.92 -4.96 13.80
N ALA A 4 -0.63 -4.97 13.48
CA ALA A 4 0.41 -4.55 14.42
C ALA A 4 0.27 -3.05 14.77
N ALA A 5 0.05 -2.19 13.78
CA ALA A 5 -0.17 -0.77 14.00
C ALA A 5 -1.43 -0.49 14.85
N HIS A 6 -2.53 -1.21 14.61
CA HIS A 6 -3.76 -1.07 15.39
C HIS A 6 -3.58 -1.53 16.85
N ILE A 7 -2.85 -2.62 17.08
CA ILE A 7 -2.51 -3.09 18.43
C ILE A 7 -1.64 -2.05 19.15
N LEU A 8 -0.60 -1.56 18.49
CA LEU A 8 0.29 -0.53 19.06
C LEU A 8 -0.47 0.75 19.39
N SER A 9 -1.36 1.20 18.50
CA SER A 9 -2.22 2.35 18.76
C SER A 9 -3.08 2.17 20.00
N LYS A 10 -3.71 1.00 20.17
CA LYS A 10 -4.55 0.73 21.34
C LYS A 10 -3.76 0.61 22.64
N GLN A 11 -2.63 -0.07 22.63
CA GLN A 11 -1.86 -0.39 23.82
C GLN A 11 -0.91 0.72 24.24
N GLY A 12 -0.33 1.43 23.28
CA GLY A 12 0.72 2.42 23.54
C GLY A 12 0.31 3.89 23.36
N LEU A 13 -0.72 4.15 22.54
CA LEU A 13 -1.09 5.52 22.16
C LEU A 13 -2.52 5.90 22.54
N GLY A 14 -3.22 5.05 23.29
CA GLY A 14 -4.59 5.31 23.75
C GLY A 14 -5.66 5.30 22.66
N GLY A 15 -5.39 4.68 21.50
CA GLY A 15 -6.35 4.59 20.40
C GLY A 15 -7.59 3.79 20.75
N LYS A 16 -8.78 4.35 20.50
CA LYS A 16 -10.08 3.75 20.84
C LYS A 16 -10.91 3.34 19.63
N ILE A 17 -10.53 3.75 18.43
CA ILE A 17 -11.31 3.51 17.23
C ILE A 17 -11.21 2.03 16.83
N PRO A 18 -12.34 1.31 16.68
CA PRO A 18 -12.33 -0.08 16.24
C PRO A 18 -11.96 -0.22 14.76
N LEU A 19 -11.43 -1.38 14.38
CA LEU A 19 -11.02 -1.65 13.00
C LEU A 19 -12.16 -1.46 11.99
N SER A 20 -13.38 -1.85 12.37
CA SER A 20 -14.57 -1.66 11.54
C SER A 20 -14.82 -0.19 11.19
N ARG A 21 -14.64 0.73 12.15
CA ARG A 21 -14.78 2.17 11.87
C ARG A 21 -13.59 2.70 11.05
N LEU A 22 -12.38 2.21 11.29
CA LEU A 22 -11.20 2.59 10.49
C LEU A 22 -11.34 2.23 9.01
N LEU A 23 -12.03 1.13 8.71
CA LEU A 23 -12.24 0.66 7.34
C LEU A 23 -13.55 1.15 6.71
N ALA A 24 -14.45 1.78 7.46
CA ALA A 24 -15.80 2.12 7.00
C ALA A 24 -15.78 3.02 5.76
N ASP A 25 -14.94 4.06 5.75
CA ASP A 25 -14.87 4.99 4.63
C ASP A 25 -14.27 4.33 3.37
N ALA A 26 -13.24 3.48 3.56
CA ALA A 26 -12.67 2.71 2.45
C ALA A 26 -13.68 1.71 1.85
N ILE A 27 -14.48 1.05 2.69
CA ILE A 27 -15.56 0.17 2.26
C ILE A 27 -16.61 0.97 1.48
N HIS A 28 -17.02 2.13 2.01
CA HIS A 28 -17.97 3.02 1.37
C HIS A 28 -17.50 3.43 -0.03
N TYR A 29 -16.28 3.95 -0.16
CA TYR A 29 -15.75 4.36 -1.46
C TYR A 29 -15.52 3.21 -2.44
N ALA A 30 -15.15 2.04 -1.96
CA ALA A 30 -15.02 0.87 -2.82
C ALA A 30 -16.39 0.42 -3.38
N GLU A 31 -17.48 0.60 -2.64
CA GLU A 31 -18.83 0.18 -2.96
C GLU A 31 -19.62 1.26 -3.72
N ALA A 32 -19.66 2.46 -3.18
CA ALA A 32 -20.33 3.61 -3.82
C ALA A 32 -19.58 4.06 -5.09
N GLY A 33 -18.27 3.84 -5.10
CA GLY A 33 -17.35 4.23 -6.16
C GLY A 33 -16.74 5.62 -5.94
N VAL A 34 -15.71 5.88 -6.74
CA VAL A 34 -14.98 7.15 -6.76
C VAL A 34 -14.94 7.69 -8.18
N PRO A 35 -14.90 9.02 -8.39
CA PRO A 35 -14.72 9.59 -9.72
C PRO A 35 -13.37 9.19 -10.31
N VAL A 36 -13.38 8.72 -11.56
CA VAL A 36 -12.16 8.37 -12.31
C VAL A 36 -11.35 9.64 -12.57
N THR A 37 -10.09 9.63 -12.16
CA THR A 37 -9.16 10.72 -12.45
C THR A 37 -8.62 10.62 -13.88
N TYR A 38 -8.09 11.76 -14.41
CA TYR A 38 -7.40 11.77 -15.70
C TYR A 38 -6.23 10.76 -15.73
N SER A 39 -5.40 10.74 -14.70
CA SER A 39 -4.27 9.80 -14.62
C SER A 39 -4.71 8.33 -14.59
N GLN A 40 -5.77 8.00 -13.86
CA GLN A 40 -6.32 6.63 -13.87
C GLN A 40 -6.78 6.22 -15.26
N SER A 41 -7.60 7.05 -15.91
CA SER A 41 -8.11 6.78 -17.27
C SER A 41 -6.96 6.63 -18.27
N SER A 42 -6.05 7.61 -18.31
CA SER A 42 -4.91 7.67 -19.25
C SER A 42 -3.96 6.49 -19.05
N LEU A 43 -3.56 6.18 -17.80
CA LEU A 43 -2.67 5.05 -17.52
C LEU A 43 -3.33 3.71 -17.83
N THR A 44 -4.61 3.55 -17.50
CA THR A 44 -5.35 2.33 -17.84
C THR A 44 -5.42 2.13 -19.36
N ALA A 45 -5.69 3.19 -20.11
CA ALA A 45 -5.70 3.14 -21.58
C ALA A 45 -4.33 2.78 -22.13
N LYS A 46 -3.28 3.46 -21.68
CA LYS A 46 -1.87 3.25 -22.11
C LYS A 46 -1.38 1.83 -21.82
N LYS A 47 -1.75 1.27 -20.65
CA LYS A 47 -1.31 -0.05 -20.19
C LYS A 47 -2.27 -1.19 -20.56
N ARG A 48 -3.39 -0.88 -21.24
CA ARG A 48 -4.42 -1.87 -21.55
C ARG A 48 -3.89 -3.07 -22.32
N GLU A 49 -3.13 -2.82 -23.39
CA GLU A 49 -2.59 -3.88 -24.24
C GLU A 49 -1.64 -4.79 -23.48
N GLU A 50 -0.71 -4.21 -22.72
CA GLU A 50 0.26 -4.92 -21.89
C GLU A 50 -0.41 -5.76 -20.79
N LEU A 51 -1.44 -5.22 -20.14
CA LEU A 51 -2.06 -5.82 -18.95
C LEU A 51 -3.30 -6.70 -19.25
N SER A 52 -3.89 -6.60 -20.43
CA SER A 52 -5.08 -7.40 -20.80
C SER A 52 -4.86 -8.92 -20.71
N PRO A 53 -3.66 -9.47 -21.01
CA PRO A 53 -3.39 -10.90 -20.81
C PRO A 53 -3.31 -11.33 -19.34
N ILE A 54 -3.14 -10.35 -18.41
CA ILE A 54 -3.01 -10.66 -16.99
C ILE A 54 -4.38 -11.02 -16.40
N PRO A 55 -4.53 -12.21 -15.80
CA PRO A 55 -5.79 -12.65 -15.21
C PRO A 55 -6.36 -11.64 -14.20
N GLY A 56 -7.63 -11.29 -14.35
CA GLY A 56 -8.32 -10.36 -13.46
C GLY A 56 -8.17 -8.87 -13.82
N PHE A 57 -7.21 -8.46 -14.63
CA PHE A 57 -7.02 -7.04 -14.98
C PHE A 57 -8.28 -6.46 -15.65
N ALA A 58 -8.73 -7.07 -16.72
CA ALA A 58 -9.90 -6.57 -17.47
C ALA A 58 -11.13 -6.49 -16.59
N LYS A 59 -11.38 -7.51 -15.77
CA LYS A 59 -12.52 -7.56 -14.85
C LYS A 59 -12.47 -6.50 -13.74
N THR A 60 -11.28 -6.10 -13.34
CA THR A 60 -11.08 -5.15 -12.23
C THR A 60 -10.99 -3.70 -12.71
N PHE A 61 -10.33 -3.44 -13.83
CA PHE A 61 -9.95 -2.09 -14.23
C PHE A 61 -10.61 -1.58 -15.51
N LEU A 62 -11.26 -2.45 -16.29
CA LEU A 62 -11.93 -2.04 -17.51
C LEU A 62 -13.45 -1.97 -17.32
N VAL A 63 -14.08 -1.02 -17.98
CA VAL A 63 -15.54 -0.88 -18.11
C VAL A 63 -15.89 -1.20 -19.55
N ASN A 64 -16.65 -2.29 -19.75
CA ASN A 64 -17.01 -2.80 -21.10
C ASN A 64 -15.76 -2.96 -22.02
N GLY A 65 -14.67 -3.50 -21.47
CA GLY A 65 -13.43 -3.74 -22.19
C GLY A 65 -12.59 -2.49 -22.54
N LYS A 66 -12.97 -1.32 -22.03
CA LYS A 66 -12.29 -0.04 -22.27
C LYS A 66 -11.81 0.57 -20.95
N ALA A 67 -10.82 1.46 -21.03
CA ALA A 67 -10.45 2.28 -19.88
C ALA A 67 -11.63 3.12 -19.41
N PRO A 68 -11.82 3.28 -18.09
CA PRO A 68 -12.94 4.06 -17.57
C PRO A 68 -12.80 5.54 -17.97
N THR A 69 -13.93 6.19 -18.27
CA THR A 69 -13.97 7.61 -18.67
C THR A 69 -13.69 8.51 -17.46
N VAL A 70 -12.91 9.58 -17.68
CA VAL A 70 -12.67 10.61 -16.65
C VAL A 70 -13.99 11.14 -16.10
N GLY A 71 -14.10 11.23 -14.77
CA GLY A 71 -15.30 11.69 -14.06
C GLY A 71 -16.40 10.63 -13.90
N SER A 72 -16.34 9.49 -14.59
CA SER A 72 -17.28 8.38 -14.35
C SER A 72 -17.03 7.75 -12.98
N ILE A 73 -18.06 7.09 -12.42
CA ILE A 73 -17.93 6.44 -11.12
C ILE A 73 -17.34 5.03 -11.28
N PHE A 74 -16.20 4.82 -10.65
CA PHE A 74 -15.48 3.55 -10.65
C PHE A 74 -15.69 2.81 -9.33
N LYS A 75 -16.31 1.63 -9.38
CA LYS A 75 -16.64 0.80 -8.22
C LYS A 75 -15.73 -0.42 -8.14
N GLN A 76 -15.41 -0.82 -6.92
CA GLN A 76 -14.60 -2.00 -6.63
C GLN A 76 -15.31 -2.90 -5.59
N GLU A 77 -16.43 -3.48 -5.97
CA GLU A 77 -17.29 -4.28 -5.07
C GLU A 77 -16.55 -5.47 -4.43
N ARG A 78 -15.63 -6.11 -5.17
CA ARG A 78 -14.81 -7.21 -4.61
C ARG A 78 -13.89 -6.71 -3.51
N LEU A 79 -13.29 -5.52 -3.69
CA LEU A 79 -12.48 -4.87 -2.65
C LEU A 79 -13.32 -4.53 -1.41
N ALA A 80 -14.52 -4.01 -1.62
CA ALA A 80 -15.45 -3.72 -0.52
C ALA A 80 -15.78 -4.97 0.30
N LYS A 81 -16.05 -6.10 -0.36
CA LYS A 81 -16.30 -7.40 0.30
C LYS A 81 -15.08 -7.86 1.12
N THR A 82 -13.88 -7.77 0.55
CA THR A 82 -12.64 -8.12 1.25
C THR A 82 -12.42 -7.24 2.48
N LEU A 83 -12.60 -5.92 2.34
CA LEU A 83 -12.45 -4.98 3.46
C LEU A 83 -13.49 -5.20 4.56
N ARG A 84 -14.76 -5.52 4.21
CA ARG A 84 -15.77 -5.91 5.21
C ARG A 84 -15.36 -7.15 5.97
N GLN A 85 -14.93 -8.19 5.27
CA GLN A 85 -14.48 -9.41 5.94
C GLN A 85 -13.31 -9.14 6.90
N ILE A 86 -12.34 -8.28 6.52
CA ILE A 86 -11.27 -7.85 7.42
C ILE A 86 -11.82 -7.04 8.60
N ALA A 87 -12.81 -6.17 8.37
CA ALA A 87 -13.44 -5.39 9.45
C ALA A 87 -14.16 -6.28 10.47
N GLU A 88 -14.80 -7.35 10.02
CA GLU A 88 -15.58 -8.28 10.83
C GLU A 88 -14.70 -9.34 11.51
N LYS A 89 -13.83 -10.01 10.75
CA LYS A 89 -13.00 -11.13 11.22
C LYS A 89 -11.63 -10.73 11.73
N GLY A 90 -11.24 -9.47 11.50
CA GLY A 90 -9.92 -8.95 11.86
C GLY A 90 -8.84 -9.20 10.81
N THR A 91 -7.72 -8.49 10.96
CA THR A 91 -6.59 -8.55 10.00
C THR A 91 -5.93 -9.93 9.93
N ASN A 92 -6.15 -10.79 10.92
CA ASN A 92 -5.59 -12.13 10.93
C ASN A 92 -6.25 -13.05 9.88
N ASP A 93 -7.51 -12.79 9.52
CA ASP A 93 -8.23 -13.55 8.50
C ASP A 93 -7.52 -13.48 7.13
N TYR A 94 -6.93 -12.32 6.80
CA TYR A 94 -6.15 -12.13 5.56
C TYR A 94 -4.93 -13.06 5.45
N TYR A 95 -4.35 -13.47 6.57
CA TYR A 95 -3.13 -14.28 6.57
C TYR A 95 -3.38 -15.74 7.00
N ARG A 96 -4.48 -16.05 7.71
CA ARG A 96 -4.69 -17.35 8.36
C ARG A 96 -6.11 -17.87 8.28
N GLY A 97 -7.07 -17.03 7.88
CA GLY A 97 -8.48 -17.38 7.75
C GLY A 97 -8.90 -17.66 6.30
N ASP A 98 -10.16 -17.40 6.03
CA ASP A 98 -10.80 -17.69 4.74
C ASP A 98 -10.20 -16.85 3.61
N LEU A 99 -9.85 -15.58 3.87
CA LEU A 99 -9.18 -14.73 2.88
C LEU A 99 -7.82 -15.28 2.49
N ALA A 100 -7.06 -15.84 3.44
CA ALA A 100 -5.78 -16.47 3.14
C ALA A 100 -5.94 -17.68 2.22
N GLN A 101 -6.98 -18.50 2.45
CA GLN A 101 -7.26 -19.68 1.63
C GLN A 101 -7.65 -19.26 0.20
N LEU A 102 -8.55 -18.29 0.08
CA LEU A 102 -8.96 -17.75 -1.21
C LEU A 102 -7.78 -17.17 -1.99
N LEU A 103 -6.97 -16.33 -1.32
CA LEU A 103 -5.79 -15.71 -1.92
C LEU A 103 -4.76 -16.74 -2.35
N ALA A 104 -4.48 -17.75 -1.52
CA ALA A 104 -3.54 -18.81 -1.85
C ALA A 104 -4.00 -19.63 -3.05
N LYS A 105 -5.32 -19.91 -3.15
CA LYS A 105 -5.90 -20.57 -4.33
C LYS A 105 -5.72 -19.71 -5.59
N GLU A 106 -6.14 -18.47 -5.56
CA GLU A 106 -6.02 -17.55 -6.71
C GLU A 106 -4.56 -17.37 -7.15
N LEU A 107 -3.62 -17.26 -6.20
CA LEU A 107 -2.19 -17.17 -6.48
C LEU A 107 -1.66 -18.47 -7.14
N THR A 108 -2.12 -19.63 -6.69
CA THR A 108 -1.73 -20.91 -7.30
C THR A 108 -2.26 -21.03 -8.73
N ASP A 109 -3.53 -20.64 -8.95
CA ASP A 109 -4.20 -20.70 -10.26
C ASP A 109 -3.49 -19.83 -11.33
N ILE A 110 -2.82 -18.75 -10.92
CA ILE A 110 -2.02 -17.88 -11.82
C ILE A 110 -0.52 -18.21 -11.84
N GLY A 111 -0.09 -19.34 -11.25
CA GLY A 111 1.31 -19.78 -11.27
C GLY A 111 2.25 -19.05 -10.31
N SER A 112 1.74 -18.30 -9.33
CA SER A 112 2.57 -17.68 -8.30
C SER A 112 3.31 -18.74 -7.47
N PRO A 113 4.55 -18.48 -7.02
CA PRO A 113 5.27 -19.38 -6.10
C PRO A 113 4.72 -19.35 -4.67
N LEU A 114 3.94 -18.32 -4.29
CA LEU A 114 3.40 -18.19 -2.94
C LEU A 114 2.32 -19.23 -2.64
N ARG A 115 2.36 -19.77 -1.43
CA ARG A 115 1.44 -20.79 -0.92
C ARG A 115 0.80 -20.34 0.39
N LEU A 116 -0.25 -21.04 0.81
CA LEU A 116 -0.97 -20.74 2.05
C LEU A 116 -0.05 -20.71 3.28
N ASP A 117 0.95 -21.58 3.33
CA ASP A 117 1.90 -21.63 4.44
C ASP A 117 2.81 -20.39 4.49
N ASP A 118 3.12 -19.79 3.34
CA ASP A 118 3.87 -18.52 3.30
C ASP A 118 3.05 -17.40 3.91
N LEU A 119 1.76 -17.32 3.57
CA LEU A 119 0.83 -16.38 4.19
C LEU A 119 0.71 -16.63 5.70
N ARG A 120 0.54 -17.87 6.12
CA ARG A 120 0.38 -18.25 7.53
C ARG A 120 1.62 -17.96 8.37
N ARG A 121 2.81 -18.10 7.80
CA ARG A 121 4.09 -17.81 8.48
C ARG A 121 4.41 -16.33 8.54
N HIS A 122 3.84 -15.53 7.65
CA HIS A 122 4.11 -14.10 7.62
C HIS A 122 3.75 -13.42 8.95
N ARG A 123 4.67 -12.61 9.48
CA ARG A 123 4.49 -11.78 10.69
C ARG A 123 5.06 -10.38 10.44
N ALA A 124 4.31 -9.37 10.80
CA ALA A 124 4.86 -8.03 10.90
C ALA A 124 5.84 -7.97 12.09
N LYS A 125 6.96 -7.31 11.87
CA LYS A 125 7.98 -7.09 12.90
C LYS A 125 8.06 -5.61 13.21
N LEU A 126 8.16 -5.26 14.49
CA LEU A 126 8.58 -3.94 14.93
C LEU A 126 10.11 -3.96 14.95
N ILE A 127 10.70 -2.99 14.30
CA ILE A 127 12.15 -2.83 14.21
C ILE A 127 12.51 -1.38 14.47
N ASP A 128 13.66 -1.15 15.05
CA ASP A 128 14.19 0.19 15.23
C ASP A 128 14.57 0.78 13.87
N PRO A 129 14.21 2.05 13.60
CA PRO A 129 14.61 2.73 12.38
C PRO A 129 16.09 3.07 12.39
N LEU A 130 16.68 3.31 11.22
CA LEU A 130 17.95 4.01 11.12
C LEU A 130 17.78 5.46 11.59
N GLU A 131 18.73 5.97 12.38
CA GLU A 131 18.77 7.36 12.81
C GLU A 131 19.99 8.06 12.21
N LEU A 132 19.77 9.23 11.65
CA LEU A 132 20.83 10.17 11.28
C LEU A 132 20.67 11.43 12.14
N LYS A 133 21.73 11.81 12.87
CA LYS A 133 21.81 13.11 13.52
C LYS A 133 22.23 14.13 12.46
N HIS A 134 21.40 15.10 12.23
CA HIS A 134 21.58 16.18 11.27
C HIS A 134 21.57 17.52 12.01
N ARG A 135 22.25 18.54 11.50
CA ARG A 135 22.30 19.88 12.13
C ARG A 135 20.95 20.51 12.42
N LEU A 136 19.88 20.13 11.71
CA LEU A 136 18.52 20.65 11.90
C LEU A 136 17.65 19.71 12.75
N GLY A 137 18.14 18.56 13.18
CA GLY A 137 17.38 17.60 13.97
C GLY A 137 17.78 16.15 13.69
N LYS A 138 16.92 15.22 14.08
CA LYS A 138 17.08 13.79 13.82
C LYS A 138 16.20 13.36 12.65
N VAL A 139 16.76 12.60 11.74
CA VAL A 139 16.03 12.01 10.59
C VAL A 139 16.01 10.50 10.76
N TYR A 140 14.84 9.91 10.63
CA TYR A 140 14.63 8.48 10.74
C TYR A 140 14.18 7.89 9.40
N ASN A 141 14.66 6.69 9.08
CA ASN A 141 14.20 5.96 7.91
C ASN A 141 14.31 4.45 8.12
N MET A 142 13.72 3.68 7.23
CA MET A 142 13.68 2.22 7.32
C MET A 142 15.04 1.60 7.01
N ILE A 143 15.32 0.46 7.68
CA ILE A 143 16.50 -0.36 7.42
C ILE A 143 16.44 -1.03 6.03
N PRO A 144 17.57 -1.52 5.48
CA PRO A 144 17.55 -2.40 4.30
C PRO A 144 16.56 -3.57 4.46
N PRO A 145 15.95 -4.02 3.35
CA PRO A 145 16.27 -3.72 1.94
C PRO A 145 15.55 -2.49 1.35
N THR A 146 15.06 -1.57 2.18
CA THR A 146 14.42 -0.35 1.67
C THR A 146 15.46 0.70 1.23
N GLN A 147 15.04 1.67 0.42
CA GLN A 147 15.87 2.81 0.01
C GLN A 147 16.11 3.84 1.15
N GLY A 148 15.61 3.55 2.35
CA GLY A 148 15.77 4.43 3.51
C GLY A 148 17.21 4.74 3.84
N VAL A 149 18.11 3.76 3.76
CA VAL A 149 19.54 3.96 3.98
C VAL A 149 20.16 4.96 2.99
N VAL A 150 19.80 4.85 1.70
CA VAL A 150 20.33 5.76 0.66
C VAL A 150 19.86 7.19 0.90
N SER A 151 18.59 7.39 1.26
CA SER A 151 18.08 8.71 1.61
C SER A 151 18.84 9.35 2.79
N LEU A 152 19.13 8.56 3.84
CA LEU A 152 19.91 9.05 4.97
C LEU A 152 21.37 9.34 4.58
N MET A 153 21.98 8.53 3.71
CA MET A 153 23.34 8.79 3.20
C MET A 153 23.40 10.10 2.43
N ILE A 154 22.44 10.36 1.54
CA ILE A 154 22.37 11.62 0.78
C ILE A 154 22.27 12.81 1.75
N ILE A 155 21.34 12.75 2.71
CA ILE A 155 21.16 13.82 3.71
C ILE A 155 22.43 14.00 4.54
N GLY A 156 23.07 12.92 4.97
CA GLY A 156 24.30 12.96 5.75
C GLY A 156 25.48 13.58 4.99
N ILE A 157 25.64 13.28 3.71
CA ILE A 157 26.66 13.88 2.84
C ILE A 157 26.38 15.39 2.68
N LEU A 158 25.13 15.75 2.38
CA LEU A 158 24.74 17.16 2.23
C LEU A 158 24.92 17.96 3.52
N ASP A 159 24.79 17.33 4.68
CA ASP A 159 25.01 17.97 5.97
C ASP A 159 26.47 18.40 6.20
N GLN A 160 27.42 17.71 5.56
CA GLN A 160 28.84 18.06 5.61
C GLN A 160 29.19 19.22 4.67
N LEU A 161 28.30 19.58 3.75
CA LEU A 161 28.52 20.64 2.77
C LEU A 161 27.96 21.98 3.29
N ASN A 162 28.69 23.08 3.05
CA ASN A 162 28.19 24.42 3.28
C ASN A 162 27.32 24.86 2.08
N LEU A 163 26.08 24.36 2.02
CA LEU A 163 25.15 24.62 0.92
C LEU A 163 24.81 26.13 0.76
N LYS A 164 25.02 26.95 1.80
CA LYS A 164 24.71 28.40 1.74
C LYS A 164 25.66 29.16 0.80
N ARG A 165 26.81 28.59 0.44
CA ARG A 165 27.75 29.21 -0.50
C ARG A 165 27.37 29.03 -1.97
N PHE A 166 26.48 28.09 -2.27
CA PHE A 166 26.02 27.83 -3.62
C PHE A 166 24.83 28.73 -3.94
N LYS A 167 24.77 29.24 -5.16
CA LYS A 167 23.60 29.95 -5.68
C LYS A 167 22.54 28.91 -6.06
N VAL A 168 21.28 29.23 -5.83
CA VAL A 168 20.16 28.41 -6.31
C VAL A 168 20.27 28.30 -7.84
N ASP A 169 20.09 27.09 -8.36
CA ASP A 169 20.19 26.76 -9.79
C ASP A 169 21.59 27.00 -10.41
N SER A 170 22.67 27.06 -9.61
CA SER A 170 24.03 27.05 -10.15
C SER A 170 24.52 25.63 -10.49
N ALA A 171 25.47 25.53 -11.42
CA ALA A 171 26.11 24.27 -11.80
C ALA A 171 27.29 23.87 -10.86
N GLU A 172 27.56 24.64 -9.82
CA GLU A 172 28.64 24.45 -8.85
C GLU A 172 28.28 23.40 -7.79
#